data_f90eee957cc7f88edc3cc969ca8d8e88
#
_entry.id   f90eee957cc7f88edc3cc969ca8d8e88
#
_cell.length_a   1.000
_cell.length_b   1.000
_cell.length_c   1.000
_cell.angle_alpha   90.00
_cell.angle_beta   90.00
_cell.angle_gamma   90.00
#
_symmetry.space_group_name_H-M   'P 1'
#
loop_
_entity.id
_entity.type
_entity.pdbx_description
1 polymer ?
#
loop_
_entity_poly.entity_id
_entity_poly.type
_entity_poly.pdbx_seq_one_letter_code
_entity_poly.pdbx_strand_id
1 'polypeptide(L)'
;IAGQGLGDVAEGRQSDVEEDEYYQPGDYIGKMGIEREYEKSLRGQKGVQILLRDAHGRIKGRYKERQYDQKPKAGKDLQLGIDADLQALGERLMEGKLGAIVAIEPKTGQILAMVSSPTFDPREMIGKMRGKNQQRMTLDPAKPLLNRAIMGQYPPGSTFKTSQAITYY
;
A
#
# COMPACT_ATOMS: atom_id res chain seq x y z
N ILE A 1 9.81 6.92 0.36
CA ILE A 1 8.85 8.05 0.24
C ILE A 1 7.45 7.52 0.41
N ALA A 2 6.62 8.22 1.25
CA ALA A 2 5.20 7.97 1.46
C ALA A 2 4.81 6.54 1.91
N GLY A 3 5.66 5.84 2.66
CA GLY A 3 5.47 4.44 3.03
C GLY A 3 4.10 4.12 3.64
N GLN A 4 3.60 4.93 4.59
CA GLN A 4 2.28 4.73 5.19
C GLN A 4 1.12 5.10 4.23
N GLY A 5 1.33 6.02 3.29
CA GLY A 5 0.32 6.44 2.30
C GLY A 5 0.18 5.43 1.16
N LEU A 6 1.30 5.03 0.59
CA LEU A 6 1.33 4.02 -0.47
C LEU A 6 0.87 2.66 0.06
N GLY A 7 1.32 2.29 1.24
CA GLY A 7 0.99 1.03 1.86
C GLY A 7 2.02 -0.07 1.61
N ASP A 8 1.61 -1.30 1.81
CA ASP A 8 2.41 -2.49 1.58
C ASP A 8 1.60 -3.60 0.92
N VAL A 9 2.32 -4.50 0.28
CA VAL A 9 1.78 -5.74 -0.26
C VAL A 9 2.30 -6.94 0.54
N ALA A 10 1.49 -7.96 0.66
CA ALA A 10 1.87 -9.19 1.34
C ALA A 10 1.26 -10.39 0.65
N GLU A 11 1.83 -11.57 0.92
CA GLU A 11 1.21 -12.83 0.55
C GLU A 11 -0.20 -12.94 1.14
N GLY A 12 -1.16 -13.31 0.31
CA GLY A 12 -2.56 -13.49 0.68
C GLY A 12 -2.70 -14.55 1.77
N ARG A 13 -3.58 -14.29 2.73
CA ARG A 13 -3.98 -15.29 3.73
C ARG A 13 -5.02 -16.23 3.13
N GLN A 14 -5.27 -17.35 3.78
CA GLN A 14 -6.31 -18.28 3.38
C GLN A 14 -7.69 -17.59 3.24
N SER A 15 -8.03 -16.68 4.15
CA SER A 15 -9.26 -15.88 4.08
C SER A 15 -9.36 -15.02 2.82
N ASP A 16 -8.24 -14.39 2.41
CA ASP A 16 -8.23 -13.53 1.21
C ASP A 16 -8.51 -14.36 -0.07
N VAL A 17 -8.01 -15.61 -0.08
CA VAL A 17 -8.22 -16.56 -1.20
C VAL A 17 -9.66 -17.08 -1.22
N GLU A 18 -10.30 -17.24 -0.06
CA GLU A 18 -11.68 -17.67 0.06
C GLU A 18 -12.69 -16.55 -0.30
N GLU A 19 -12.31 -15.29 -0.09
CA GLU A 19 -13.16 -14.12 -0.38
C GLU A 19 -13.16 -13.71 -1.87
N ASP A 20 -12.08 -13.94 -2.61
CA ASP A 20 -11.96 -13.54 -4.02
C ASP A 20 -11.28 -14.65 -4.84
N GLU A 21 -12.04 -15.29 -5.73
CA GLU A 21 -11.58 -16.38 -6.63
C GLU A 21 -10.38 -15.99 -7.53
N TYR A 22 -10.09 -14.71 -7.64
CA TYR A 22 -8.91 -14.24 -8.38
C TYR A 22 -7.61 -14.71 -7.73
N TYR A 23 -7.58 -14.81 -6.39
CA TYR A 23 -6.35 -15.11 -5.67
C TYR A 23 -6.10 -16.61 -5.53
N GLN A 24 -4.81 -16.94 -5.54
CA GLN A 24 -4.30 -18.28 -5.28
C GLN A 24 -3.27 -18.20 -4.15
N PRO A 25 -3.02 -19.29 -3.42
CA PRO A 25 -1.96 -19.34 -2.43
C PRO A 25 -0.63 -18.92 -3.02
N GLY A 26 0.04 -17.95 -2.38
CA GLY A 26 1.30 -17.37 -2.85
C GLY A 26 1.16 -16.05 -3.64
N ASP A 27 -0.07 -15.62 -3.96
CA ASP A 27 -0.28 -14.30 -4.57
C ASP A 27 -0.03 -13.18 -3.56
N TYR A 28 0.44 -12.05 -4.06
CA TYR A 28 0.57 -10.83 -3.28
C TYR A 28 -0.69 -9.98 -3.38
N ILE A 29 -1.08 -9.38 -2.26
CA ILE A 29 -2.29 -8.58 -2.10
C ILE A 29 -1.93 -7.30 -1.37
N GLY A 30 -2.48 -6.17 -1.77
CA GLY A 30 -2.37 -4.91 -1.04
C GLY A 30 -3.00 -5.01 0.35
N LYS A 31 -2.24 -4.71 1.40
CA LYS A 31 -2.70 -4.83 2.80
C LYS A 31 -3.05 -3.50 3.44
N MET A 32 -2.44 -2.43 3.01
CA MET A 32 -2.67 -1.08 3.53
C MET A 32 -2.59 -0.03 2.44
N GLY A 33 -3.06 1.18 2.75
CA GLY A 33 -2.90 2.37 1.93
C GLY A 33 -3.53 2.25 0.54
N ILE A 34 -2.90 2.89 -0.42
CA ILE A 34 -3.33 2.92 -1.82
C ILE A 34 -3.28 1.53 -2.45
N GLU A 35 -2.29 0.71 -2.09
CA GLU A 35 -2.17 -0.68 -2.57
C GLU A 35 -3.41 -1.50 -2.26
N ARG A 36 -4.00 -1.33 -1.08
CA ARG A 36 -5.24 -2.01 -0.69
C ARG A 36 -6.46 -1.42 -1.38
N GLU A 37 -6.59 -0.10 -1.37
CA GLU A 37 -7.80 0.58 -1.85
C GLU A 37 -7.99 0.40 -3.36
N TYR A 38 -6.88 0.43 -4.10
CA TYR A 38 -6.88 0.31 -5.56
C TYR A 38 -6.43 -1.06 -6.06
N GLU A 39 -6.38 -2.08 -5.19
CA GLU A 39 -5.94 -3.44 -5.50
C GLU A 39 -6.54 -3.97 -6.80
N LYS A 40 -7.87 -3.89 -6.96
CA LYS A 40 -8.58 -4.37 -8.17
C LYS A 40 -8.14 -3.68 -9.45
N SER A 41 -7.68 -2.45 -9.37
CA SER A 41 -7.18 -1.69 -10.52
C SER A 41 -5.72 -2.00 -10.81
N LEU A 42 -4.92 -2.21 -9.76
CA LEU A 42 -3.48 -2.43 -9.83
C LEU A 42 -3.12 -3.87 -10.23
N ARG A 43 -3.86 -4.87 -9.76
CA ARG A 43 -3.51 -6.30 -9.90
C ARG A 43 -3.55 -6.85 -11.32
N GLY A 44 -4.26 -6.19 -12.26
CA GLY A 44 -4.40 -6.66 -13.63
C GLY A 44 -5.23 -7.94 -13.79
N GLN A 45 -4.93 -8.72 -14.82
CA GLN A 45 -5.55 -10.02 -15.09
C GLN A 45 -4.47 -11.07 -15.29
N LYS A 46 -4.59 -12.20 -14.58
CA LYS A 46 -3.65 -13.33 -14.71
C LYS A 46 -3.75 -13.95 -16.09
N GLY A 47 -2.61 -14.33 -16.64
CA GLY A 47 -2.54 -15.19 -17.81
C GLY A 47 -2.64 -16.66 -17.41
N VAL A 48 -3.03 -17.49 -18.37
CA VAL A 48 -3.09 -18.96 -18.21
C VAL A 48 -2.23 -19.62 -19.26
N GLN A 49 -1.36 -20.52 -18.85
CA GLN A 49 -0.56 -21.38 -19.72
C GLN A 49 -1.00 -22.85 -19.56
N ILE A 50 -1.37 -23.48 -20.67
CA ILE A 50 -1.73 -24.91 -20.66
C ILE A 50 -0.52 -25.73 -21.08
N LEU A 51 -0.04 -26.57 -20.16
CA LEU A 51 1.15 -27.39 -20.35
C LEU A 51 0.80 -28.85 -20.37
N LEU A 52 1.47 -29.62 -21.30
CA LEU A 52 1.42 -31.05 -21.32
C LEU A 52 2.38 -31.59 -20.25
N ARG A 53 1.89 -32.52 -19.42
CA ARG A 53 2.71 -33.23 -18.43
C ARG A 53 2.64 -34.74 -18.69
N ASP A 54 3.75 -35.45 -18.46
CA ASP A 54 3.76 -36.91 -18.45
C ASP A 54 3.18 -37.48 -17.14
N ALA A 55 3.07 -38.80 -17.06
CA ALA A 55 2.59 -39.51 -15.88
C ALA A 55 3.44 -39.27 -14.62
N HIS A 56 4.65 -38.75 -14.76
CA HIS A 56 5.56 -38.39 -13.67
C HIS A 56 5.52 -36.90 -13.33
N GLY A 57 4.57 -36.14 -13.91
CA GLY A 57 4.42 -34.69 -13.65
C GLY A 57 5.42 -33.79 -14.39
N ARG A 58 6.31 -34.33 -15.23
CA ARG A 58 7.31 -33.54 -15.95
C ARG A 58 6.68 -32.85 -17.15
N ILE A 59 7.01 -31.57 -17.35
CA ILE A 59 6.52 -30.78 -18.47
C ILE A 59 7.16 -31.29 -19.76
N LYS A 60 6.33 -31.74 -20.70
CA LYS A 60 6.74 -32.24 -22.04
C LYS A 60 6.63 -31.17 -23.12
N GLY A 61 5.88 -30.13 -22.88
CA GLY A 61 5.69 -29.07 -23.87
C GLY A 61 4.43 -28.25 -23.62
N ARG A 62 4.05 -27.49 -24.62
CA ARG A 62 2.86 -26.66 -24.61
C ARG A 62 1.71 -27.36 -25.31
N TYR A 63 0.50 -27.23 -24.78
CA TYR A 63 -0.67 -27.82 -25.40
C TYR A 63 -1.04 -27.03 -26.66
N LYS A 64 -1.25 -27.79 -27.78
CA LYS A 64 -1.69 -27.25 -29.08
C LYS A 64 -1.04 -25.91 -29.46
N GLU A 65 0.29 -25.84 -29.38
CA GLU A 65 1.08 -24.66 -29.79
C GLU A 65 0.61 -23.33 -29.22
N ARG A 66 0.12 -23.32 -27.97
CA ARG A 66 -0.39 -22.16 -27.23
C ARG A 66 -1.77 -21.63 -27.68
N GLN A 67 -2.54 -22.34 -28.47
CA GLN A 67 -3.85 -21.89 -28.95
C GLN A 67 -4.83 -21.52 -27.84
N TYR A 68 -4.66 -22.10 -26.66
CA TYR A 68 -5.53 -21.89 -25.49
C TYR A 68 -4.85 -21.10 -24.37
N ASP A 69 -3.62 -20.63 -24.60
CA ASP A 69 -2.95 -19.77 -23.62
C ASP A 69 -3.64 -18.40 -23.60
N GLN A 70 -3.89 -17.87 -22.40
CA GLN A 70 -4.37 -16.51 -22.20
C GLN A 70 -3.21 -15.63 -21.75
N LYS A 71 -2.98 -14.54 -22.46
CA LYS A 71 -1.94 -13.57 -22.09
C LYS A 71 -2.37 -12.78 -20.85
N PRO A 72 -1.44 -12.55 -19.88
CA PRO A 72 -1.74 -11.66 -18.78
C PRO A 72 -1.97 -10.23 -19.29
N LYS A 73 -2.83 -9.49 -18.59
CA LYS A 73 -3.01 -8.05 -18.83
C LYS A 73 -2.51 -7.30 -17.60
N ALA A 74 -1.65 -6.30 -17.82
CA ALA A 74 -1.18 -5.43 -16.75
C ALA A 74 -2.36 -4.67 -16.10
N GLY A 75 -2.22 -4.34 -14.83
CA GLY A 75 -3.12 -3.44 -14.13
C GLY A 75 -3.03 -2.03 -14.69
N LYS A 76 -3.83 -1.15 -14.13
CA LYS A 76 -3.84 0.27 -14.49
C LYS A 76 -2.81 1.03 -13.66
N ASP A 77 -2.11 1.95 -14.29
CA ASP A 77 -1.30 2.92 -13.57
C ASP A 77 -2.20 3.89 -12.79
N LEU A 78 -1.78 4.25 -11.59
CA LEU A 78 -2.43 5.27 -10.78
C LEU A 78 -1.55 6.51 -10.73
N GLN A 79 -2.11 7.64 -11.15
CA GLN A 79 -1.49 8.93 -10.95
C GLN A 79 -2.01 9.55 -9.66
N LEU A 80 -1.12 9.77 -8.71
CA LEU A 80 -1.45 10.36 -7.43
C LEU A 80 -1.29 11.88 -7.48
N GLY A 81 -2.03 12.59 -6.64
CA GLY A 81 -1.87 14.02 -6.44
C GLY A 81 -0.63 14.41 -5.63
N ILE A 82 0.10 13.42 -5.10
CA ILE A 82 1.30 13.66 -4.27
C ILE A 82 2.42 14.27 -5.10
N ASP A 83 2.92 15.42 -4.67
CA ASP A 83 4.15 16.02 -5.14
C ASP A 83 5.34 15.31 -4.46
N ALA A 84 6.15 14.62 -5.25
CA ALA A 84 7.24 13.80 -4.74
C ALA A 84 8.32 14.63 -4.02
N ASP A 85 8.61 15.84 -4.50
CA ASP A 85 9.63 16.71 -3.91
C ASP A 85 9.13 17.29 -2.58
N LEU A 86 7.88 17.71 -2.52
CA LEU A 86 7.25 18.20 -1.30
C LEU A 86 7.14 17.09 -0.25
N GLN A 87 6.76 15.88 -0.66
CA GLN A 87 6.73 14.70 0.21
C GLN A 87 8.12 14.39 0.78
N ALA A 88 9.14 14.35 -0.07
CA ALA A 88 10.52 14.10 0.36
C ALA A 88 11.06 15.18 1.29
N LEU A 89 10.71 16.45 1.04
CA LEU A 89 11.06 17.55 1.94
C LEU A 89 10.40 17.35 3.31
N GLY A 90 9.11 17.05 3.34
CA GLY A 90 8.37 16.81 4.57
C GLY A 90 8.94 15.65 5.38
N GLU A 91 9.31 14.54 4.73
CA GLU A 91 9.95 13.40 5.40
C GLU A 91 11.29 13.78 6.04
N ARG A 92 12.15 14.52 5.33
CA ARG A 92 13.41 15.02 5.88
C ARG A 92 13.22 15.96 7.07
N LEU A 93 12.25 16.88 7.00
CA LEU A 93 11.94 17.80 8.09
C LEU A 93 11.42 17.08 9.34
N MET A 94 10.86 15.90 9.17
CA MET A 94 10.31 15.07 10.24
C MET A 94 11.30 14.04 10.79
N GLU A 95 12.50 13.95 10.27
CA GLU A 95 13.53 13.04 10.81
C GLU A 95 13.75 13.29 12.31
N GLY A 96 13.75 12.21 13.09
CA GLY A 96 13.92 12.25 14.55
C GLY A 96 12.74 12.85 15.33
N LYS A 97 11.62 13.14 14.68
CA LYS A 97 10.41 13.71 15.32
C LYS A 97 9.24 12.73 15.27
N LEU A 98 8.29 12.90 16.19
CA LEU A 98 7.03 12.18 16.20
C LEU A 98 5.90 13.13 15.76
N GLY A 99 5.17 12.77 14.70
CA GLY A 99 4.08 13.61 14.23
C GLY A 99 3.72 13.35 12.77
N ALA A 100 2.99 14.29 12.18
CA ALA A 100 2.57 14.25 10.80
C ALA A 100 2.58 15.63 10.14
N ILE A 101 2.78 15.64 8.80
CA ILE A 101 2.56 16.81 7.94
C ILE A 101 1.57 16.39 6.85
N VAL A 102 0.52 17.18 6.64
CA VAL A 102 -0.42 17.00 5.55
C VAL A 102 -0.54 18.32 4.79
N ALA A 103 -0.31 18.28 3.49
CA ALA A 103 -0.52 19.41 2.60
C ALA A 103 -1.64 19.08 1.61
N ILE A 104 -2.67 19.93 1.58
CA ILE A 104 -3.85 19.74 0.72
C ILE A 104 -4.02 20.99 -0.14
N GLU A 105 -4.25 20.81 -1.43
CA GLU A 105 -4.60 21.88 -2.35
C GLU A 105 -6.09 22.27 -2.12
N PRO A 106 -6.38 23.50 -1.66
CA PRO A 106 -7.74 23.83 -1.20
C PRO A 106 -8.81 23.83 -2.31
N LYS A 107 -8.40 24.08 -3.54
CA LYS A 107 -9.35 24.17 -4.67
C LYS A 107 -9.82 22.79 -5.16
N THR A 108 -8.92 21.82 -5.16
CA THR A 108 -9.18 20.48 -5.72
C THR A 108 -9.39 19.43 -4.64
N GLY A 109 -8.90 19.67 -3.42
CA GLY A 109 -8.84 18.69 -2.34
C GLY A 109 -7.73 17.65 -2.52
N GLN A 110 -6.83 17.82 -3.50
CA GLN A 110 -5.72 16.90 -3.72
C GLN A 110 -4.73 16.94 -2.57
N ILE A 111 -4.32 15.76 -2.12
CA ILE A 111 -3.25 15.62 -1.13
C ILE A 111 -1.92 15.72 -1.84
N LEU A 112 -1.20 16.83 -1.61
CA LEU A 112 0.12 17.09 -2.19
C LEU A 112 1.24 16.44 -1.40
N ALA A 113 1.09 16.30 -0.08
CA ALA A 113 2.00 15.55 0.78
C ALA A 113 1.25 14.98 1.97
N MET A 114 1.63 13.77 2.38
CA MET A 114 1.11 13.10 3.58
C MET A 114 2.25 12.35 4.26
N VAL A 115 2.86 13.01 5.24
CA VAL A 115 4.01 12.50 6.00
C VAL A 115 3.56 12.03 7.36
N SER A 116 4.00 10.85 7.76
CA SER A 116 3.86 10.33 9.11
C SER A 116 5.23 9.91 9.62
N SER A 117 5.64 10.39 10.78
CA SER A 117 6.97 10.11 11.34
C SER A 117 6.86 9.51 12.75
N PRO A 118 7.69 8.50 13.07
CA PRO A 118 8.60 7.81 12.16
C PRO A 118 7.86 7.03 11.08
N THR A 119 8.53 6.84 9.96
CA THR A 119 8.05 6.03 8.84
C THR A 119 8.75 4.68 8.80
N PHE A 120 8.34 3.82 7.90
CA PHE A 120 9.02 2.56 7.59
C PHE A 120 9.28 2.43 6.09
N ASP A 121 10.22 1.59 5.72
CA ASP A 121 10.46 1.24 4.32
C ASP A 121 9.51 0.09 3.92
N PRO A 122 8.58 0.28 2.97
CA PRO A 122 7.68 -0.79 2.51
C PRO A 122 8.42 -2.03 2.02
N ARG A 123 9.66 -1.90 1.54
CA ARG A 123 10.49 -3.03 1.10
C ARG A 123 10.85 -3.98 2.24
N GLU A 124 10.89 -3.50 3.48
CA GLU A 124 11.11 -4.35 4.66
C GLU A 124 9.90 -5.24 4.98
N MET A 125 8.73 -4.90 4.40
CA MET A 125 7.48 -5.64 4.60
C MET A 125 7.26 -6.75 3.57
N ILE A 126 8.28 -7.08 2.75
CA ILE A 126 8.21 -8.09 1.70
C ILE A 126 9.20 -9.23 1.99
N GLY A 127 8.90 -10.43 1.48
CA GLY A 127 9.78 -11.59 1.51
C GLY A 127 9.95 -12.25 2.89
N LYS A 128 10.98 -13.07 3.03
CA LYS A 128 11.19 -13.96 4.19
C LYS A 128 11.37 -13.23 5.53
N MET A 129 11.87 -11.98 5.51
CA MET A 129 12.12 -11.20 6.72
C MET A 129 10.89 -10.41 7.19
N ARG A 130 9.81 -10.38 6.43
CA ARG A 130 8.59 -9.62 6.73
C ARG A 130 8.09 -9.80 8.16
N GLY A 131 7.93 -11.05 8.59
CA GLY A 131 7.39 -11.34 9.94
C GLY A 131 8.27 -10.77 11.05
N LYS A 132 9.60 -10.92 10.94
CA LYS A 132 10.56 -10.37 11.90
C LYS A 132 10.56 -8.84 11.91
N ASN A 133 10.52 -8.22 10.73
CA ASN A 133 10.49 -6.77 10.59
C ASN A 133 9.18 -6.20 11.14
N GLN A 134 8.04 -6.81 10.82
CA GLN A 134 6.74 -6.42 11.36
C GLN A 134 6.72 -6.51 12.89
N GLN A 135 7.23 -7.59 13.48
CA GLN A 135 7.32 -7.73 14.93
C GLN A 135 8.19 -6.62 15.53
N ARG A 136 9.37 -6.35 14.96
CA ARG A 136 10.25 -5.26 15.41
C ARG A 136 9.52 -3.92 15.40
N MET A 137 8.84 -3.58 14.30
CA MET A 137 8.11 -2.30 14.16
C MET A 137 6.88 -2.23 15.07
N THR A 138 6.23 -3.36 15.36
CA THR A 138 5.08 -3.41 16.27
C THR A 138 5.49 -3.18 17.73
N LEU A 139 6.65 -3.70 18.12
CA LEU A 139 7.21 -3.55 19.47
C LEU A 139 7.93 -2.22 19.68
N ASP A 140 8.19 -1.46 18.61
CA ASP A 140 8.87 -0.17 18.69
C ASP A 140 7.97 0.87 19.40
N PRO A 141 8.43 1.46 20.52
CA PRO A 141 7.68 2.50 21.24
C PRO A 141 7.31 3.70 20.37
N ALA A 142 8.10 3.99 19.34
CA ALA A 142 7.85 5.08 18.40
C ALA A 142 6.74 4.76 17.38
N LYS A 143 6.24 3.50 17.34
CA LYS A 143 5.12 3.04 16.51
C LYS A 143 5.22 3.48 15.04
N PRO A 144 6.24 3.03 14.29
CA PRO A 144 6.42 3.45 12.89
C PRO A 144 5.30 2.98 11.95
N LEU A 145 4.55 1.92 12.31
CA LEU A 145 3.41 1.45 11.53
C LEU A 145 2.16 2.31 11.68
N LEU A 146 2.11 3.20 12.68
CA LEU A 146 0.97 4.09 12.89
C LEU A 146 0.99 5.23 11.88
N ASN A 147 -0.03 5.31 11.01
CA ASN A 147 -0.23 6.48 10.16
C ASN A 147 -0.78 7.66 10.97
N ARG A 148 0.11 8.51 11.46
CA ARG A 148 -0.25 9.64 12.31
C ARG A 148 -1.01 10.73 11.56
N ALA A 149 -0.87 10.80 10.25
CA ALA A 149 -1.62 11.76 9.43
C ALA A 149 -3.13 11.48 9.42
N ILE A 150 -3.52 10.20 9.58
CA ILE A 150 -4.92 9.76 9.53
C ILE A 150 -5.43 9.36 10.92
N MET A 151 -4.59 8.67 11.70
CA MET A 151 -4.98 8.04 12.97
C MET A 151 -4.46 8.77 14.20
N GLY A 152 -3.64 9.81 14.03
CA GLY A 152 -3.10 10.58 15.13
C GLY A 152 -4.19 11.36 15.86
N GLN A 153 -4.23 11.24 17.19
CA GLN A 153 -5.16 12.02 18.05
C GLN A 153 -4.33 13.00 18.86
N TYR A 154 -4.45 14.27 18.51
CA TYR A 154 -3.71 15.36 19.14
C TYR A 154 -4.67 16.46 19.57
N PRO A 155 -4.39 17.16 20.69
CA PRO A 155 -5.12 18.38 21.04
C PRO A 155 -5.02 19.41 19.91
N PRO A 156 -6.14 19.91 19.35
CA PRO A 156 -6.11 20.79 18.18
C PRO A 156 -5.54 22.17 18.47
N GLY A 157 -5.51 22.60 19.72
CA GLY A 157 -5.02 23.91 20.11
C GLY A 157 -5.75 25.07 19.42
N SER A 158 -4.97 26.13 19.02
CA SER A 158 -5.54 27.34 18.38
C SER A 158 -6.21 27.10 17.03
N THR A 159 -5.95 25.95 16.37
CA THR A 159 -6.63 25.60 15.11
C THR A 159 -8.13 25.40 15.31
N PHE A 160 -8.56 25.03 16.53
CA PHE A 160 -9.97 24.87 16.86
C PHE A 160 -10.76 26.21 16.91
N LYS A 161 -10.06 27.33 17.01
CA LYS A 161 -10.70 28.67 17.06
C LYS A 161 -11.49 29.01 15.81
N THR A 162 -11.07 28.50 14.64
CA THR A 162 -11.82 28.69 13.39
C THR A 162 -13.19 28.03 13.42
N SER A 163 -13.29 26.81 13.98
CA SER A 163 -14.57 26.12 14.18
C SER A 163 -15.45 26.87 15.21
N GLN A 164 -14.86 27.37 16.29
CA GLN A 164 -15.58 28.20 17.27
C GLN A 164 -16.12 29.47 16.62
N ALA A 165 -15.32 30.17 15.81
CA ALA A 165 -15.77 31.41 15.15
C ALA A 165 -17.00 31.15 14.25
N ILE A 166 -17.03 30.04 13.49
CA ILE A 166 -18.17 29.68 12.65
C ILE A 166 -19.43 29.39 13.48
N THR A 167 -19.27 28.85 14.70
CA THR A 167 -20.40 28.52 15.58
C THR A 167 -21.04 29.73 16.23
N TYR A 168 -20.30 30.84 16.36
CA TYR A 168 -20.78 32.10 16.96
C TYR A 168 -21.34 33.14 15.94
N TYR A 169 -21.32 32.79 14.64
CA TYR A 169 -21.94 33.58 13.57
C TYR A 169 -23.26 32.96 13.13
#